data_84f9561c6a0560600dca3d6ce7a1cb86
#
_entry.id   84f9561c6a0560600dca3d6ce7a1cb86
#
_cell.length_a   1.000
_cell.length_b   1.000
_cell.length_c   1.000
_cell.angle_alpha   90.00
_cell.angle_beta   90.00
_cell.angle_gamma   90.00
#
_symmetry.space_group_name_H-M   'P 1'
#
loop_
_entity.id
_entity.type
_entity.pdbx_description
1 polymer ?
#
loop_
_entity_poly.entity_id
_entity_poly.type
_entity_poly.pdbx_seq_one_letter_code
_entity_poly.pdbx_strand_id
1 'polypeptide(L)'
;KIQKSFERKQSRMDQNRMPLVEALQQFREEAPAYFRIPGHRFERGLDETLNGASLAAYDLSEAEGLDDLHHAEGVIAEAQKLAAETWKAKKTFFLVNGTTCGNEAMVLSSVKEGEKIIVPRNVHKSVLMGLILSGATPVYVMPEYSTKWQMWGGVTPETIEKAFAETPDAKAVLLVSPTYYGLCSDLQAIAEICHCHNAALLVDEAHGSHLYFSEQLPLGALESGADACAQSIHKTAGSFTQSSFLSLGSGRLDEARVAANLQMVQSTSPSYLLMASLDAARRGMALHGKERMERALELGQRARQELAKIKGIEVLGTEMEGTCGVWKIDLTRLVFSARELGISGYDLQVRLYEEYRVSTELADEENVVCVITWANSEEDITRLIDALAGISAAESGKTTGRTKFTEKQWLFRSLPEMVKTPREAYFAEKEAVPFAEAEGRIAAEMAAPYPPGIPLICPGERYSREMLELMRQYKADGCEFHGPSDASLEVLYVLKEE
;
A
#
# COMPACT_ATOMS: atom_id res chain seq x y z
N LYS A 1 17.31 -28.78 50.24
CA LYS A 1 15.88 -28.37 50.30
C LYS A 1 15.90 -26.86 50.48
N ILE A 2 16.16 -26.13 49.46
CA ILE A 2 16.11 -24.65 49.47
C ILE A 2 15.25 -24.27 48.28
N GLN A 3 14.05 -23.88 48.61
CA GLN A 3 13.11 -23.26 47.68
C GLN A 3 13.62 -21.82 47.42
N LYS A 4 14.32 -21.61 46.33
CA LYS A 4 14.67 -20.25 45.89
C LYS A 4 13.44 -19.65 45.25
N SER A 5 12.75 -18.78 45.98
CA SER A 5 11.76 -17.88 45.46
C SER A 5 12.41 -16.94 44.46
N PHE A 6 12.12 -17.09 43.18
CA PHE A 6 12.39 -16.08 42.19
C PHE A 6 11.38 -14.94 42.36
N GLU A 7 11.64 -14.00 43.25
CA GLU A 7 11.05 -12.69 43.19
C GLU A 7 11.58 -11.99 41.93
N ARG A 8 10.80 -12.05 40.85
CA ARG A 8 10.91 -11.07 39.76
C ARG A 8 10.57 -9.72 40.35
N LYS A 9 11.58 -8.93 40.73
CA LYS A 9 11.42 -7.49 40.88
C LYS A 9 10.97 -6.97 39.53
N GLN A 10 9.66 -6.76 39.34
CA GLN A 10 9.16 -5.89 38.29
C GLN A 10 9.75 -4.52 38.60
N SER A 11 10.81 -4.12 37.85
CA SER A 11 11.27 -2.75 37.88
C SER A 11 10.09 -1.88 37.45
N ARG A 12 9.62 -1.00 38.32
CA ARG A 12 8.61 -0.01 37.96
C ARG A 12 9.15 0.75 36.74
N MET A 13 8.38 0.75 35.64
CA MET A 13 8.71 1.55 34.46
C MET A 13 8.80 3.02 34.86
N ASP A 14 9.84 3.69 34.38
CA ASP A 14 10.01 5.13 34.63
C ASP A 14 8.96 5.91 33.82
N GLN A 15 7.97 6.44 34.52
CA GLN A 15 6.85 7.19 33.89
C GLN A 15 7.28 8.57 33.40
N ASN A 16 8.49 9.05 33.66
CA ASN A 16 9.02 10.28 33.06
C ASN A 16 9.54 10.07 31.62
N ARG A 17 9.78 8.83 31.23
CA ARG A 17 10.22 8.50 29.87
C ARG A 17 9.06 8.69 28.87
N MET A 18 9.40 9.20 27.69
CA MET A 18 8.52 9.29 26.52
C MET A 18 9.17 8.54 25.34
N PRO A 19 9.22 7.19 25.39
CA PRO A 19 10.05 6.41 24.45
C PRO A 19 9.78 6.72 22.98
N LEU A 20 8.51 6.95 22.60
CA LEU A 20 8.14 7.32 21.22
C LEU A 20 8.66 8.71 20.84
N VAL A 21 8.49 9.70 21.71
CA VAL A 21 8.96 11.07 21.47
C VAL A 21 10.49 11.11 21.38
N GLU A 22 11.17 10.42 22.28
CA GLU A 22 12.62 10.28 22.30
C GLU A 22 13.15 9.63 21.01
N ALA A 23 12.51 8.56 20.54
CA ALA A 23 12.88 7.90 19.30
C ALA A 23 12.65 8.80 18.06
N LEU A 24 11.54 9.55 18.02
CA LEU A 24 11.25 10.50 16.93
C LEU A 24 12.28 11.65 16.90
N GLN A 25 12.67 12.17 18.07
CA GLN A 25 13.69 13.19 18.18
C GLN A 25 15.04 12.67 17.70
N GLN A 26 15.45 11.49 18.15
CA GLN A 26 16.70 10.85 17.71
C GLN A 26 16.73 10.64 16.20
N PHE A 27 15.66 10.07 15.62
CA PHE A 27 15.57 9.85 14.18
C PHE A 27 15.69 11.17 13.38
N ARG A 28 15.08 12.24 13.87
CA ARG A 28 15.19 13.57 13.27
C ARG A 28 16.60 14.13 13.33
N GLU A 29 17.30 13.92 14.44
CA GLU A 29 18.70 14.35 14.63
C GLU A 29 19.68 13.59 13.72
N GLU A 30 19.41 12.32 13.41
CA GLU A 30 20.20 11.51 12.47
C GLU A 30 20.12 12.03 11.03
N ALA A 31 19.12 12.84 10.70
CA ALA A 31 18.91 13.49 9.40
C ALA A 31 19.15 12.57 8.19
N PRO A 32 18.47 11.41 8.08
CA PRO A 32 18.66 10.49 6.97
C PRO A 32 18.18 11.10 5.64
N ALA A 33 18.79 10.68 4.53
CA ALA A 33 18.18 10.86 3.22
C ALA A 33 16.92 10.00 3.16
N TYR A 34 15.77 10.65 3.11
CA TYR A 34 14.47 10.02 3.40
C TYR A 34 13.67 9.76 2.12
N PHE A 35 13.59 8.49 1.73
CA PHE A 35 12.90 8.03 0.52
C PHE A 35 11.64 7.20 0.79
N ARG A 36 11.09 7.34 1.99
CA ARG A 36 9.85 6.65 2.38
C ARG A 36 8.71 7.64 2.60
N ILE A 37 7.52 7.13 2.89
CA ILE A 37 6.37 7.93 3.33
C ILE A 37 6.52 8.33 4.81
N PRO A 38 5.98 9.49 5.21
CA PRO A 38 5.18 10.43 4.43
C PRO A 38 6.01 11.25 3.42
N GLY A 39 5.33 11.64 2.32
CA GLY A 39 5.98 12.31 1.18
C GLY A 39 6.44 13.75 1.43
N HIS A 40 6.00 14.38 2.51
CA HIS A 40 6.38 15.77 2.84
C HIS A 40 7.83 15.94 3.33
N ARG A 41 8.57 14.86 3.55
CA ARG A 41 10.00 14.91 3.93
C ARG A 41 10.25 15.83 5.12
N PHE A 42 9.63 15.50 6.26
CA PHE A 42 9.54 16.32 7.48
C PHE A 42 8.74 17.61 7.21
N GLU A 43 9.38 18.71 6.85
CA GLU A 43 8.72 19.99 6.62
C GLU A 43 8.82 20.46 5.16
N ARG A 44 9.77 19.92 4.39
CA ARG A 44 10.11 20.41 3.04
C ARG A 44 8.97 20.33 2.02
N GLY A 45 8.07 19.38 2.18
CA GLY A 45 6.92 19.15 1.30
C GLY A 45 5.58 19.62 1.86
N LEU A 46 5.57 20.26 3.03
CA LEU A 46 4.36 20.88 3.59
C LEU A 46 4.10 22.23 2.91
N ASP A 47 2.82 22.60 2.85
CA ASP A 47 2.45 23.96 2.45
C ASP A 47 2.97 24.98 3.49
N GLU A 48 3.39 26.15 3.03
CA GLU A 48 3.96 27.20 3.89
C GLU A 48 3.06 27.64 5.04
N THR A 49 1.72 27.49 4.89
CA THR A 49 0.74 27.82 5.91
C THR A 49 0.81 26.92 7.14
N LEU A 50 1.32 25.69 6.99
CA LEU A 50 1.51 24.73 8.07
C LEU A 50 2.95 24.64 8.55
N ASN A 51 3.90 25.15 7.78
CA ASN A 51 5.31 25.12 8.13
C ASN A 51 5.60 26.13 9.25
N GLY A 52 6.09 25.65 10.40
CA GLY A 52 6.36 26.48 11.57
C GLY A 52 5.15 26.91 12.41
N ALA A 53 3.93 26.51 12.02
CA ALA A 53 2.74 26.76 12.84
C ALA A 53 2.76 25.93 14.12
N SER A 54 2.17 26.47 15.20
CA SER A 54 1.88 25.68 16.39
C SER A 54 0.74 24.71 16.09
N LEU A 55 1.04 23.45 15.84
CA LEU A 55 0.05 22.43 15.47
C LEU A 55 -1.07 22.31 16.51
N ALA A 56 -0.76 22.50 17.79
CA ALA A 56 -1.76 22.47 18.85
C ALA A 56 -2.86 23.55 18.72
N ALA A 57 -2.56 24.66 18.01
CA ALA A 57 -3.56 25.71 17.78
C ALA A 57 -4.60 25.31 16.70
N TYR A 58 -4.33 24.27 15.91
CA TYR A 58 -5.23 23.72 14.91
C TYR A 58 -5.93 22.43 15.37
N ASP A 59 -5.60 21.93 16.57
CA ASP A 59 -6.22 20.72 17.14
C ASP A 59 -7.54 21.10 17.83
N LEU A 60 -8.57 21.25 17.01
CA LEU A 60 -9.90 21.71 17.36
C LEU A 60 -10.93 20.60 17.05
N SER A 61 -12.17 20.88 17.39
CA SER A 61 -13.34 20.08 17.01
C SER A 61 -14.40 20.96 16.34
N GLU A 62 -15.62 20.49 16.22
CA GLU A 62 -16.78 21.15 15.61
C GLU A 62 -17.19 22.39 16.45
N ALA A 63 -16.45 23.50 16.32
CA ALA A 63 -16.76 24.79 16.94
C ALA A 63 -17.51 25.68 15.95
N GLU A 64 -18.00 26.82 16.47
CA GLU A 64 -18.71 27.80 15.64
C GLU A 64 -17.83 28.30 14.49
N GLY A 65 -18.34 28.14 13.26
CA GLY A 65 -17.63 28.50 12.04
C GLY A 65 -16.69 27.40 11.52
N LEU A 66 -16.53 26.29 12.24
CA LEU A 66 -15.91 25.05 11.78
C LEU A 66 -17.02 24.03 11.49
N ASP A 67 -16.85 23.27 10.43
CA ASP A 67 -17.86 22.37 9.88
C ASP A 67 -17.77 20.97 10.51
N ASP A 68 -18.78 20.11 10.31
CA ASP A 68 -18.75 18.69 10.68
C ASP A 68 -18.40 17.83 9.47
N LEU A 69 -17.36 16.98 9.58
CA LEU A 69 -16.93 16.10 8.48
C LEU A 69 -18.05 15.18 7.99
N HIS A 70 -18.90 14.70 8.88
CA HIS A 70 -19.98 13.76 8.56
C HIS A 70 -21.26 14.43 8.04
N HIS A 71 -21.38 15.75 8.24
CA HIS A 71 -22.47 16.59 7.75
C HIS A 71 -21.93 17.89 7.14
N ALA A 72 -20.95 17.78 6.28
CA ALA A 72 -20.23 18.91 5.71
C ALA A 72 -21.14 19.79 4.86
N GLU A 73 -21.42 21.01 5.31
CA GLU A 73 -22.22 22.04 4.65
C GLU A 73 -21.47 23.37 4.53
N GLY A 74 -20.38 23.55 5.29
CA GLY A 74 -19.58 24.77 5.39
C GLY A 74 -18.18 24.63 4.78
N VAL A 75 -17.16 24.97 5.57
CA VAL A 75 -15.76 25.06 5.14
C VAL A 75 -15.18 23.72 4.70
N ILE A 76 -15.58 22.60 5.33
CA ILE A 76 -15.16 21.27 4.92
C ILE A 76 -15.79 20.91 3.57
N ALA A 77 -17.08 21.20 3.38
CA ALA A 77 -17.75 20.97 2.09
C ALA A 77 -17.08 21.76 0.98
N GLU A 78 -16.69 23.02 1.21
CA GLU A 78 -15.98 23.85 0.26
C GLU A 78 -14.60 23.26 -0.06
N ALA A 79 -13.82 22.86 0.93
CA ALA A 79 -12.51 22.24 0.75
C ALA A 79 -12.60 20.92 -0.02
N GLN A 80 -13.59 20.07 0.26
CA GLN A 80 -13.86 18.84 -0.47
C GLN A 80 -14.26 19.10 -1.94
N LYS A 81 -15.04 20.16 -2.21
CA LYS A 81 -15.38 20.58 -3.56
C LYS A 81 -14.15 21.04 -4.35
N LEU A 82 -13.29 21.85 -3.73
CA LEU A 82 -12.02 22.26 -4.33
C LEU A 82 -11.08 21.06 -4.59
N ALA A 83 -11.09 20.07 -3.70
CA ALA A 83 -10.33 18.83 -3.91
C ALA A 83 -10.89 18.03 -5.09
N ALA A 84 -12.22 17.91 -5.20
CA ALA A 84 -12.85 17.25 -6.34
C ALA A 84 -12.47 17.92 -7.67
N GLU A 85 -12.48 19.24 -7.73
CA GLU A 85 -12.07 20.00 -8.90
C GLU A 85 -10.58 19.75 -9.27
N THR A 86 -9.71 19.74 -8.26
CA THR A 86 -8.26 19.55 -8.43
C THR A 86 -7.92 18.14 -8.93
N TRP A 87 -8.60 17.10 -8.44
CA TRP A 87 -8.40 15.70 -8.83
C TRP A 87 -9.39 15.22 -9.90
N LYS A 88 -10.12 16.15 -10.56
CA LYS A 88 -11.06 15.83 -11.64
C LYS A 88 -12.15 14.83 -11.23
N ALA A 89 -12.53 14.85 -9.97
CA ALA A 89 -13.56 14.03 -9.40
C ALA A 89 -14.94 14.71 -9.50
N LYS A 90 -16.00 13.91 -9.52
CA LYS A 90 -17.37 14.39 -9.36
C LYS A 90 -17.65 14.82 -7.92
N LYS A 91 -17.11 14.08 -6.95
CA LYS A 91 -17.21 14.33 -5.52
C LYS A 91 -15.96 13.79 -4.84
N THR A 92 -15.47 14.49 -3.83
CA THR A 92 -14.38 14.01 -2.97
C THR A 92 -14.78 14.12 -1.51
N PHE A 93 -14.46 13.09 -0.73
CA PHE A 93 -14.61 13.03 0.71
C PHE A 93 -13.23 13.04 1.37
N PHE A 94 -13.07 13.83 2.41
CA PHE A 94 -11.88 13.79 3.25
C PHE A 94 -11.91 12.57 4.16
N LEU A 95 -10.75 11.92 4.28
CA LEU A 95 -10.57 10.75 5.13
C LEU A 95 -9.51 11.03 6.18
N VAL A 96 -9.88 10.82 7.44
CA VAL A 96 -8.99 10.95 8.61
C VAL A 96 -8.60 9.59 9.20
N ASN A 97 -9.02 8.51 8.55
CA ASN A 97 -8.68 7.13 8.94
C ASN A 97 -7.96 6.36 7.80
N GLY A 98 -7.20 7.11 7.00
CA GLY A 98 -6.40 6.56 5.91
C GLY A 98 -7.23 6.09 4.72
N THR A 99 -6.55 5.66 3.68
CA THR A 99 -7.17 4.95 2.54
C THR A 99 -7.83 3.63 2.98
N THR A 100 -7.47 3.13 4.17
CA THR A 100 -8.12 1.95 4.79
C THR A 100 -9.62 2.11 4.84
N CYS A 101 -10.13 3.17 5.47
CA CYS A 101 -11.57 3.42 5.55
C CYS A 101 -12.18 3.76 4.17
N GLY A 102 -11.38 4.32 3.25
CA GLY A 102 -11.81 4.55 1.86
C GLY A 102 -12.07 3.25 1.11
N ASN A 103 -11.17 2.27 1.21
CA ASN A 103 -11.34 0.95 0.60
C ASN A 103 -12.53 0.20 1.20
N GLU A 104 -12.68 0.23 2.53
CA GLU A 104 -13.83 -0.35 3.22
C GLU A 104 -15.13 0.28 2.74
N ALA A 105 -15.21 1.61 2.67
CA ALA A 105 -16.38 2.33 2.22
C ALA A 105 -16.70 2.07 0.74
N MET A 106 -15.68 1.96 -0.13
CA MET A 106 -15.88 1.59 -1.54
C MET A 106 -16.53 0.21 -1.67
N VAL A 107 -16.02 -0.79 -0.96
CA VAL A 107 -16.60 -2.14 -0.98
C VAL A 107 -18.03 -2.13 -0.42
N LEU A 108 -18.25 -1.54 0.76
CA LEU A 108 -19.57 -1.43 1.39
C LEU A 108 -20.59 -0.71 0.52
N SER A 109 -20.13 0.21 -0.33
CA SER A 109 -21.03 1.01 -1.20
C SER A 109 -21.35 0.34 -2.52
N SER A 110 -20.48 -0.53 -3.01
CA SER A 110 -20.60 -1.17 -4.32
C SER A 110 -21.30 -2.53 -4.31
N VAL A 111 -21.19 -3.26 -3.20
CA VAL A 111 -21.75 -4.62 -3.07
C VAL A 111 -22.53 -4.80 -1.77
N LYS A 112 -23.43 -5.78 -1.77
CA LYS A 112 -24.21 -6.23 -0.62
C LYS A 112 -23.77 -7.63 -0.22
N GLU A 113 -24.30 -8.11 0.92
CA GLU A 113 -24.11 -9.49 1.36
C GLU A 113 -24.50 -10.50 0.28
N GLY A 114 -23.61 -11.43 -0.01
CA GLY A 114 -23.77 -12.45 -1.05
C GLY A 114 -23.54 -11.97 -2.48
N GLU A 115 -23.49 -10.66 -2.75
CA GLU A 115 -23.13 -10.15 -4.08
C GLU A 115 -21.63 -10.35 -4.34
N LYS A 116 -21.26 -10.51 -5.60
CA LYS A 116 -19.90 -10.83 -6.01
C LYS A 116 -19.11 -9.60 -6.42
N ILE A 117 -17.83 -9.59 -6.07
CA ILE A 117 -16.85 -8.57 -6.44
C ILE A 117 -15.57 -9.24 -6.91
N ILE A 118 -15.05 -8.82 -8.06
CA ILE A 118 -13.76 -9.30 -8.60
C ILE A 118 -12.64 -8.53 -7.91
N VAL A 119 -11.68 -9.27 -7.32
CA VAL A 119 -10.61 -8.70 -6.49
C VAL A 119 -9.29 -9.41 -6.80
N PRO A 120 -8.22 -8.71 -7.19
CA PRO A 120 -6.93 -9.32 -7.37
C PRO A 120 -6.28 -9.67 -6.04
N ARG A 121 -5.40 -10.65 -6.07
CA ARG A 121 -4.74 -11.17 -4.88
C ARG A 121 -3.78 -10.18 -4.22
N ASN A 122 -3.27 -9.20 -4.97
CA ASN A 122 -2.33 -8.19 -4.49
C ASN A 122 -2.98 -6.96 -3.84
N VAL A 123 -4.26 -7.05 -3.44
CA VAL A 123 -4.93 -5.94 -2.73
C VAL A 123 -4.42 -5.75 -1.31
N HIS A 124 -4.54 -4.54 -0.83
CA HIS A 124 -4.25 -4.22 0.56
C HIS A 124 -5.26 -4.90 1.51
N LYS A 125 -4.82 -5.26 2.71
CA LYS A 125 -5.66 -5.92 3.74
C LYS A 125 -6.98 -5.20 4.05
N SER A 126 -7.07 -3.87 3.83
CA SER A 126 -8.32 -3.12 4.02
C SER A 126 -9.43 -3.55 3.06
N VAL A 127 -9.09 -4.07 1.89
CA VAL A 127 -10.08 -4.64 0.97
C VAL A 127 -10.67 -5.93 1.56
N LEU A 128 -9.85 -6.79 2.16
CA LEU A 128 -10.33 -7.97 2.88
C LEU A 128 -11.24 -7.58 4.05
N MET A 129 -10.88 -6.51 4.79
CA MET A 129 -11.75 -5.96 5.84
C MET A 129 -13.09 -5.49 5.28
N GLY A 130 -13.08 -4.80 4.13
CA GLY A 130 -14.30 -4.42 3.41
C GLY A 130 -15.17 -5.62 2.99
N LEU A 131 -14.54 -6.72 2.55
CA LEU A 131 -15.24 -7.98 2.23
C LEU A 131 -15.89 -8.61 3.47
N ILE A 132 -15.18 -8.62 4.60
CA ILE A 132 -15.74 -9.12 5.88
C ILE A 132 -16.91 -8.24 6.33
N LEU A 133 -16.76 -6.93 6.26
CA LEU A 133 -17.80 -5.98 6.70
C LEU A 133 -19.05 -6.04 5.80
N SER A 134 -18.88 -6.12 4.49
CA SER A 134 -19.99 -6.16 3.53
C SER A 134 -20.69 -7.51 3.45
N GLY A 135 -19.96 -8.60 3.71
CA GLY A 135 -20.44 -9.97 3.44
C GLY A 135 -20.45 -10.32 1.95
N ALA A 136 -19.77 -9.55 1.12
CA ALA A 136 -19.63 -9.84 -0.28
C ALA A 136 -18.81 -11.12 -0.53
N THR A 137 -19.08 -11.77 -1.65
CA THR A 137 -18.33 -12.95 -2.10
C THR A 137 -17.23 -12.50 -3.06
N PRO A 138 -15.93 -12.59 -2.69
CA PRO A 138 -14.85 -12.25 -3.59
C PRO A 138 -14.69 -13.29 -4.70
N VAL A 139 -14.41 -12.81 -5.90
CA VAL A 139 -13.93 -13.59 -7.04
C VAL A 139 -12.47 -13.20 -7.20
N TYR A 140 -11.58 -14.01 -6.64
CA TYR A 140 -10.16 -13.69 -6.69
C TYR A 140 -9.56 -13.93 -8.06
N VAL A 141 -8.75 -12.98 -8.52
CA VAL A 141 -7.94 -13.08 -9.74
C VAL A 141 -6.47 -12.86 -9.43
N MET A 142 -5.59 -13.42 -10.26
CA MET A 142 -4.16 -13.23 -10.08
C MET A 142 -3.65 -12.09 -10.94
N PRO A 143 -2.83 -11.16 -10.39
CA PRO A 143 -1.99 -10.31 -11.22
C PRO A 143 -0.94 -11.17 -11.95
N GLU A 144 -0.35 -10.63 -12.99
CA GLU A 144 0.77 -11.30 -13.65
C GLU A 144 2.07 -11.14 -12.85
N TYR A 145 3.00 -12.05 -13.05
CA TYR A 145 4.26 -12.08 -12.30
C TYR A 145 5.48 -11.87 -13.19
N SER A 146 6.39 -11.03 -12.77
CA SER A 146 7.68 -10.83 -13.42
C SER A 146 8.74 -11.78 -12.83
N THR A 147 9.15 -12.77 -13.60
CA THR A 147 10.25 -13.67 -13.21
C THR A 147 11.59 -12.94 -13.16
N LYS A 148 11.78 -11.92 -14.00
CA LYS A 148 12.98 -11.08 -14.00
C LYS A 148 13.13 -10.31 -12.70
N TRP A 149 12.07 -9.63 -12.25
CA TRP A 149 12.08 -8.79 -11.06
C TRP A 149 11.58 -9.50 -9.80
N GLN A 150 11.10 -10.74 -9.95
CA GLN A 150 10.52 -11.56 -8.88
C GLN A 150 9.44 -10.82 -8.08
N MET A 151 8.58 -10.10 -8.77
CA MET A 151 7.47 -9.35 -8.19
C MET A 151 6.19 -9.48 -8.99
N TRP A 152 5.06 -9.24 -8.32
CA TRP A 152 3.77 -9.18 -8.97
C TRP A 152 3.60 -7.86 -9.72
N GLY A 153 3.14 -7.96 -10.96
CA GLY A 153 2.83 -6.83 -11.83
C GLY A 153 1.39 -6.35 -11.69
N GLY A 154 0.76 -6.10 -12.82
CA GLY A 154 -0.63 -5.64 -12.91
C GLY A 154 -1.61 -6.76 -13.24
N VAL A 155 -2.89 -6.40 -13.27
CA VAL A 155 -3.97 -7.24 -13.79
C VAL A 155 -4.27 -6.81 -15.22
N THR A 156 -4.41 -7.78 -16.14
CA THR A 156 -4.71 -7.48 -17.53
C THR A 156 -6.21 -7.34 -17.79
N PRO A 157 -6.62 -6.61 -18.85
CA PRO A 157 -8.02 -6.57 -19.30
C PRO A 157 -8.58 -7.97 -19.57
N GLU A 158 -7.79 -8.88 -20.17
CA GLU A 158 -8.18 -10.25 -20.47
C GLU A 158 -8.49 -11.05 -19.20
N THR A 159 -7.74 -10.82 -18.13
CA THR A 159 -7.99 -11.46 -16.82
C THR A 159 -9.36 -11.04 -16.26
N ILE A 160 -9.71 -9.77 -16.40
CA ILE A 160 -11.00 -9.24 -15.94
C ILE A 160 -12.15 -9.74 -16.83
N GLU A 161 -11.96 -9.75 -18.15
CA GLU A 161 -12.95 -10.29 -19.09
C GLU A 161 -13.25 -11.76 -18.80
N LYS A 162 -12.20 -12.56 -18.56
CA LYS A 162 -12.36 -13.96 -18.17
C LYS A 162 -13.11 -14.11 -16.86
N ALA A 163 -12.81 -13.29 -15.85
CA ALA A 163 -13.52 -13.32 -14.57
C ALA A 163 -15.03 -13.01 -14.73
N PHE A 164 -15.39 -12.07 -15.59
CA PHE A 164 -16.79 -11.80 -15.91
C PHE A 164 -17.45 -12.93 -16.72
N ALA A 165 -16.70 -13.60 -17.62
CA ALA A 165 -17.25 -14.75 -18.34
C ALA A 165 -17.62 -15.90 -17.39
N GLU A 166 -16.84 -16.09 -16.32
CA GLU A 166 -17.09 -17.09 -15.28
C GLU A 166 -18.10 -16.59 -14.21
N THR A 167 -18.22 -15.27 -14.04
CA THR A 167 -19.04 -14.64 -12.99
C THR A 167 -19.73 -13.37 -13.53
N PRO A 168 -20.70 -13.54 -14.44
CA PRO A 168 -21.33 -12.41 -15.14
C PRO A 168 -22.22 -11.52 -14.24
N ASP A 169 -22.52 -11.96 -13.03
CA ASP A 169 -23.31 -11.26 -12.02
C ASP A 169 -22.47 -10.43 -11.04
N ALA A 170 -21.15 -10.37 -11.20
CA ALA A 170 -20.29 -9.53 -10.38
C ALA A 170 -20.68 -8.04 -10.52
N LYS A 171 -20.73 -7.34 -9.37
CA LYS A 171 -21.24 -5.94 -9.30
C LYS A 171 -20.13 -4.91 -9.35
N ALA A 172 -18.90 -5.30 -9.01
CA ALA A 172 -17.75 -4.43 -9.02
C ALA A 172 -16.47 -5.19 -9.29
N VAL A 173 -15.46 -4.46 -9.73
CA VAL A 173 -14.05 -4.85 -9.75
C VAL A 173 -13.32 -3.86 -8.84
N LEU A 174 -12.45 -4.35 -7.95
CA LEU A 174 -11.57 -3.49 -7.17
C LEU A 174 -10.12 -3.84 -7.49
N LEU A 175 -9.33 -2.88 -7.95
CA LEU A 175 -7.92 -3.04 -8.30
C LEU A 175 -7.02 -2.16 -7.45
N VAL A 176 -5.72 -2.49 -7.39
CA VAL A 176 -4.66 -1.62 -6.88
C VAL A 176 -3.87 -1.06 -8.07
N SER A 177 -3.83 0.25 -8.22
CA SER A 177 -3.03 0.92 -9.26
C SER A 177 -2.75 2.37 -8.85
N PRO A 178 -1.46 2.78 -8.75
CA PRO A 178 -0.24 1.97 -8.90
C PRO A 178 -0.04 0.95 -7.78
N THR A 179 0.74 -0.10 -8.08
CA THR A 179 1.29 -0.98 -7.03
C THR A 179 2.36 -0.25 -6.21
N TYR A 180 2.88 -0.89 -5.15
CA TYR A 180 4.02 -0.36 -4.37
C TYR A 180 5.24 -0.04 -5.22
N TYR A 181 5.46 -0.84 -6.29
CA TYR A 181 6.57 -0.69 -7.22
C TYR A 181 6.33 0.37 -8.30
N GLY A 182 5.17 1.03 -8.30
CA GLY A 182 4.78 2.03 -9.29
C GLY A 182 4.24 1.43 -10.60
N LEU A 183 3.82 0.18 -10.59
CA LEU A 183 3.29 -0.50 -11.77
C LEU A 183 1.78 -0.24 -11.90
N CYS A 184 1.35 0.26 -13.04
CA CYS A 184 -0.06 0.57 -13.34
C CYS A 184 -0.64 -0.41 -14.34
N SER A 185 -1.86 -0.92 -14.07
CA SER A 185 -2.67 -1.69 -15.01
C SER A 185 -3.31 -0.77 -16.06
N ASP A 186 -3.79 -1.34 -17.17
CA ASP A 186 -4.62 -0.62 -18.15
C ASP A 186 -6.04 -0.40 -17.59
N LEU A 187 -6.14 0.62 -16.72
CA LEU A 187 -7.41 0.95 -16.07
C LEU A 187 -8.47 1.41 -17.07
N GLN A 188 -8.07 1.99 -18.20
CA GLN A 188 -9.02 2.48 -19.20
C GLN A 188 -9.73 1.32 -19.90
N ALA A 189 -8.98 0.35 -20.39
CA ALA A 189 -9.56 -0.85 -20.98
C ALA A 189 -10.37 -1.65 -19.95
N ILE A 190 -9.90 -1.74 -18.71
CA ILE A 190 -10.64 -2.44 -17.64
C ILE A 190 -11.93 -1.70 -17.28
N ALA A 191 -11.94 -0.35 -17.24
CA ALA A 191 -13.17 0.41 -17.01
C ALA A 191 -14.23 0.15 -18.09
N GLU A 192 -13.83 0.10 -19.37
CA GLU A 192 -14.73 -0.23 -20.48
C GLU A 192 -15.35 -1.62 -20.28
N ILE A 193 -14.56 -2.63 -19.92
CA ILE A 193 -15.06 -3.99 -19.63
C ILE A 193 -16.06 -3.95 -18.46
N CYS A 194 -15.69 -3.34 -17.33
CA CYS A 194 -16.59 -3.23 -16.18
C CYS A 194 -17.92 -2.60 -16.55
N HIS A 195 -17.89 -1.50 -17.30
CA HIS A 195 -19.07 -0.77 -17.71
C HIS A 195 -19.95 -1.56 -18.70
N CYS A 196 -19.35 -2.36 -19.60
CA CYS A 196 -20.09 -3.29 -20.47
C CYS A 196 -20.85 -4.35 -19.67
N HIS A 197 -20.31 -4.79 -18.54
CA HIS A 197 -20.95 -5.73 -17.62
C HIS A 197 -21.86 -5.04 -16.57
N ASN A 198 -22.07 -3.72 -16.68
CA ASN A 198 -22.81 -2.92 -15.71
C ASN A 198 -22.27 -3.03 -14.28
N ALA A 199 -20.97 -3.24 -14.14
CA ALA A 199 -20.21 -3.29 -12.89
C ALA A 199 -19.44 -1.98 -12.66
N ALA A 200 -19.14 -1.67 -11.39
CA ALA A 200 -18.32 -0.51 -11.05
C ALA A 200 -16.82 -0.88 -11.05
N LEU A 201 -15.96 0.02 -11.51
CA LEU A 201 -14.51 -0.06 -11.29
C LEU A 201 -14.11 0.79 -10.09
N LEU A 202 -13.56 0.13 -9.07
CA LEU A 202 -13.04 0.73 -7.85
C LEU A 202 -11.52 0.60 -7.87
N VAL A 203 -10.80 1.66 -7.47
CA VAL A 203 -9.34 1.64 -7.48
C VAL A 203 -8.79 2.05 -6.12
N ASP A 204 -8.01 1.15 -5.51
CA ASP A 204 -7.08 1.54 -4.46
C ASP A 204 -5.90 2.27 -5.11
N GLU A 205 -6.00 3.59 -5.16
CA GLU A 205 -5.00 4.50 -5.71
C GLU A 205 -4.15 5.14 -4.59
N ALA A 206 -3.93 4.40 -3.50
CA ALA A 206 -3.18 4.92 -2.36
C ALA A 206 -1.79 5.45 -2.74
N HIS A 207 -1.17 4.94 -3.78
CA HIS A 207 0.14 5.34 -4.27
C HIS A 207 0.10 6.28 -5.48
N GLY A 208 -1.08 6.74 -5.94
CA GLY A 208 -1.25 7.46 -7.19
C GLY A 208 -1.82 8.87 -7.08
N SER A 209 -1.93 9.47 -5.88
CA SER A 209 -2.54 10.80 -5.72
C SER A 209 -1.83 11.92 -6.51
N HIS A 210 -0.60 11.73 -6.93
CA HIS A 210 0.19 12.70 -7.71
C HIS A 210 0.05 12.54 -9.23
N LEU A 211 -0.55 11.47 -9.73
CA LEU A 211 -0.60 11.15 -11.16
C LEU A 211 -1.33 12.21 -12.00
N TYR A 212 -2.25 12.94 -11.41
CA TYR A 212 -3.11 13.95 -12.07
C TYR A 212 -2.38 15.24 -12.48
N PHE A 213 -1.10 15.38 -12.19
CA PHE A 213 -0.39 16.66 -12.30
C PHE A 213 0.76 16.66 -13.31
N SER A 214 0.91 15.62 -14.11
CA SER A 214 1.90 15.58 -15.22
C SER A 214 1.49 14.58 -16.29
N GLU A 215 1.58 15.01 -17.55
CA GLU A 215 1.34 14.13 -18.71
C GLU A 215 2.45 13.07 -18.91
N GLN A 216 3.57 13.19 -18.20
CA GLN A 216 4.66 12.20 -18.22
C GLN A 216 4.42 11.05 -17.24
N LEU A 217 3.39 11.14 -16.40
CA LEU A 217 2.96 10.11 -15.46
C LEU A 217 1.83 9.28 -16.08
N PRO A 218 1.60 8.06 -15.59
CA PRO A 218 0.39 7.30 -15.92
C PRO A 218 -0.88 8.10 -15.61
N LEU A 219 -1.96 7.83 -16.34
CA LEU A 219 -3.26 8.42 -16.03
C LEU A 219 -3.73 8.00 -14.63
N GLY A 220 -4.30 8.95 -13.89
CA GLY A 220 -4.97 8.65 -12.63
C GLY A 220 -6.23 7.80 -12.83
N ALA A 221 -6.67 7.13 -11.77
CA ALA A 221 -7.81 6.22 -11.84
C ALA A 221 -9.08 6.87 -12.39
N LEU A 222 -9.41 8.08 -11.94
CA LEU A 222 -10.62 8.79 -12.40
C LEU A 222 -10.51 9.21 -13.87
N GLU A 223 -9.33 9.63 -14.32
CA GLU A 223 -9.09 9.96 -15.73
C GLU A 223 -9.15 8.73 -16.63
N SER A 224 -8.87 7.55 -16.06
CA SER A 224 -8.99 6.25 -16.73
C SER A 224 -10.40 5.67 -16.69
N GLY A 225 -11.39 6.37 -16.12
CA GLY A 225 -12.79 5.95 -16.11
C GLY A 225 -13.20 5.16 -14.86
N ALA A 226 -12.39 5.09 -13.80
CA ALA A 226 -12.80 4.48 -12.55
C ALA A 226 -14.02 5.21 -11.93
N ASP A 227 -14.93 4.45 -11.34
CA ASP A 227 -16.13 4.97 -10.70
C ASP A 227 -15.87 5.54 -9.31
N ALA A 228 -14.88 5.00 -8.63
CA ALA A 228 -14.35 5.54 -7.37
C ALA A 228 -12.88 5.16 -7.18
N CYS A 229 -12.15 6.02 -6.46
CA CYS A 229 -10.80 5.70 -6.01
C CYS A 229 -10.53 6.22 -4.59
N ALA A 230 -9.66 5.51 -3.87
CA ALA A 230 -9.17 5.94 -2.57
C ALA A 230 -7.69 6.27 -2.65
N GLN A 231 -7.31 7.50 -2.23
CA GLN A 231 -5.98 8.07 -2.45
C GLN A 231 -5.33 8.50 -1.13
N SER A 232 -4.13 8.01 -0.84
CA SER A 232 -3.35 8.49 0.30
C SER A 232 -2.61 9.79 -0.06
N ILE A 233 -3.20 10.92 0.26
CA ILE A 233 -2.63 12.24 -0.04
C ILE A 233 -1.28 12.42 0.68
N HIS A 234 -1.15 11.85 1.87
CA HIS A 234 0.08 11.89 2.66
C HIS A 234 1.27 11.16 2.01
N LYS A 235 1.04 10.19 1.11
CA LYS A 235 2.14 9.44 0.50
C LYS A 235 2.90 10.26 -0.54
N THR A 236 2.18 11.01 -1.37
CA THR A 236 2.78 11.65 -2.56
C THR A 236 2.34 13.09 -2.82
N ALA A 237 1.37 13.64 -2.09
CA ALA A 237 0.87 15.00 -2.30
C ALA A 237 1.07 15.96 -1.11
N GLY A 238 1.72 15.53 -0.01
CA GLY A 238 2.28 16.41 1.02
C GLY A 238 1.37 16.73 2.20
N SER A 239 0.36 15.91 2.50
CA SER A 239 -0.42 16.02 3.74
C SER A 239 0.17 15.21 4.89
N PHE A 240 -0.38 15.32 6.09
CA PHE A 240 0.04 14.53 7.25
C PHE A 240 -0.34 13.05 7.09
N THR A 241 0.48 12.17 7.66
CA THR A 241 0.24 10.72 7.67
C THR A 241 -1.19 10.41 8.12
N GLN A 242 -1.82 9.40 7.49
CA GLN A 242 -3.20 8.97 7.72
C GLN A 242 -4.26 9.77 6.93
N SER A 243 -3.97 11.00 6.52
CA SER A 243 -4.92 11.80 5.73
C SER A 243 -5.03 11.31 4.29
N SER A 244 -6.24 11.18 3.77
CA SER A 244 -6.55 10.57 2.48
C SER A 244 -7.81 11.17 1.85
N PHE A 245 -8.09 10.84 0.59
CA PHE A 245 -9.34 11.13 -0.11
C PHE A 245 -10.04 9.85 -0.54
N LEU A 246 -11.37 9.88 -0.56
CA LEU A 246 -12.21 9.01 -1.36
C LEU A 246 -12.90 9.88 -2.41
N SER A 247 -12.65 9.57 -3.67
CA SER A 247 -13.16 10.36 -4.80
C SER A 247 -14.06 9.53 -5.70
N LEU A 248 -15.20 10.09 -6.10
CA LEU A 248 -16.15 9.50 -7.04
C LEU A 248 -15.94 10.08 -8.44
N GLY A 249 -15.77 9.22 -9.44
CA GLY A 249 -15.61 9.60 -10.85
C GLY A 249 -16.94 9.61 -11.62
N SER A 250 -17.91 8.80 -11.18
CA SER A 250 -19.18 8.63 -11.87
C SER A 250 -20.39 8.69 -10.93
N GLY A 251 -21.57 8.35 -11.43
CA GLY A 251 -22.80 8.19 -10.64
C GLY A 251 -23.16 6.72 -10.37
N ARG A 252 -22.24 5.76 -10.60
CA ARG A 252 -22.52 4.34 -10.39
C ARG A 252 -22.57 3.98 -8.90
N LEU A 253 -21.80 4.67 -8.06
CA LEU A 253 -21.93 4.58 -6.61
C LEU A 253 -22.88 5.67 -6.13
N ASP A 254 -23.82 5.29 -5.26
CA ASP A 254 -24.71 6.23 -4.57
C ASP A 254 -23.94 7.05 -3.56
N GLU A 255 -23.84 8.37 -3.78
CA GLU A 255 -23.12 9.32 -2.93
C GLU A 255 -23.59 9.29 -1.48
N ALA A 256 -24.90 9.19 -1.24
CA ALA A 256 -25.46 9.15 0.11
C ALA A 256 -25.05 7.85 0.83
N ARG A 257 -25.03 6.73 0.12
CA ARG A 257 -24.55 5.44 0.66
C ARG A 257 -23.07 5.48 0.96
N VAL A 258 -22.25 6.11 0.13
CA VAL A 258 -20.82 6.31 0.39
C VAL A 258 -20.62 7.14 1.65
N ALA A 259 -21.32 8.26 1.79
CA ALA A 259 -21.25 9.13 2.97
C ALA A 259 -21.66 8.37 4.25
N ALA A 260 -22.73 7.61 4.23
CA ALA A 260 -23.19 6.81 5.36
C ALA A 260 -22.17 5.72 5.75
N ASN A 261 -21.55 5.05 4.78
CA ASN A 261 -20.51 4.05 5.04
C ASN A 261 -19.23 4.70 5.59
N LEU A 262 -18.85 5.87 5.10
CA LEU A 262 -17.72 6.62 5.66
C LEU A 262 -17.96 7.04 7.10
N GLN A 263 -19.19 7.43 7.46
CA GLN A 263 -19.54 7.72 8.84
C GLN A 263 -19.41 6.50 9.77
N MET A 264 -19.65 5.29 9.26
CA MET A 264 -19.47 4.05 10.04
C MET A 264 -18.01 3.69 10.30
N VAL A 265 -17.11 4.00 9.37
CA VAL A 265 -15.70 3.54 9.40
C VAL A 265 -14.71 4.64 9.76
N GLN A 266 -15.17 5.85 10.09
CA GLN A 266 -14.35 6.94 10.58
C GLN A 266 -14.78 7.39 11.98
N SER A 267 -13.86 8.05 12.71
CA SER A 267 -14.13 8.62 14.02
C SER A 267 -15.20 9.70 13.94
N THR A 268 -16.09 9.76 14.94
CA THR A 268 -17.03 10.86 15.13
C THR A 268 -16.37 12.14 15.68
N SER A 269 -15.08 12.07 16.03
CA SER A 269 -14.25 13.22 16.42
C SER A 269 -13.08 13.32 15.45
N PRO A 270 -13.33 13.76 14.20
CA PRO A 270 -12.32 13.77 13.15
C PRO A 270 -11.22 14.79 13.45
N SER A 271 -9.97 14.42 13.19
CA SER A 271 -8.82 15.31 13.43
C SER A 271 -8.81 16.49 12.45
N TYR A 272 -8.98 17.69 12.99
CA TYR A 272 -8.87 18.94 12.21
C TYR A 272 -7.46 19.18 11.69
N LEU A 273 -6.43 18.71 12.40
CA LEU A 273 -5.05 18.74 11.89
C LEU A 273 -4.90 17.96 10.58
N LEU A 274 -5.51 16.77 10.50
CA LEU A 274 -5.48 15.97 9.27
C LEU A 274 -6.26 16.64 8.15
N MET A 275 -7.46 17.18 8.44
CA MET A 275 -8.29 17.86 7.44
C MET A 275 -7.65 19.17 6.96
N ALA A 276 -7.06 19.96 7.85
CA ALA A 276 -6.29 21.14 7.46
C ALA A 276 -5.10 20.79 6.57
N SER A 277 -4.38 19.70 6.88
CA SER A 277 -3.28 19.25 6.05
C SER A 277 -3.73 18.77 4.66
N LEU A 278 -4.92 18.17 4.55
CA LEU A 278 -5.52 17.80 3.26
C LEU A 278 -5.83 19.02 2.41
N ASP A 279 -6.45 20.03 3.01
CA ASP A 279 -6.79 21.28 2.29
C ASP A 279 -5.53 22.05 1.87
N ALA A 280 -4.53 22.13 2.75
CA ALA A 280 -3.24 22.75 2.43
C ALA A 280 -2.50 21.98 1.30
N ALA A 281 -2.47 20.66 1.35
CA ALA A 281 -1.89 19.83 0.29
C ALA A 281 -2.66 19.99 -1.03
N ARG A 282 -4.01 20.01 -0.98
CA ARG A 282 -4.86 20.28 -2.14
C ARG A 282 -4.51 21.61 -2.78
N ARG A 283 -4.42 22.69 -1.98
CA ARG A 283 -4.03 24.01 -2.48
C ARG A 283 -2.65 23.96 -3.13
N GLY A 284 -1.67 23.37 -2.46
CA GLY A 284 -0.32 23.24 -2.98
C GLY A 284 -0.24 22.47 -4.29
N MET A 285 -1.04 21.40 -4.46
CA MET A 285 -1.10 20.66 -5.72
C MET A 285 -1.88 21.40 -6.81
N ALA A 286 -2.95 22.10 -6.47
CA ALA A 286 -3.70 22.90 -7.44
C ALA A 286 -2.86 24.03 -8.03
N LEU A 287 -2.01 24.68 -7.23
CA LEU A 287 -1.21 25.83 -7.66
C LEU A 287 0.14 25.42 -8.27
N HIS A 288 0.79 24.38 -7.76
CA HIS A 288 2.17 24.01 -8.08
C HIS A 288 2.33 22.54 -8.48
N GLY A 289 1.24 21.78 -8.67
CA GLY A 289 1.31 20.34 -8.90
C GLY A 289 2.16 19.96 -10.11
N LYS A 290 2.03 20.70 -11.21
CA LYS A 290 2.82 20.47 -12.42
C LYS A 290 4.33 20.63 -12.15
N GLU A 291 4.73 21.77 -11.59
CA GLU A 291 6.13 22.07 -11.25
C GLU A 291 6.70 21.03 -10.26
N ARG A 292 5.90 20.66 -9.25
CA ARG A 292 6.27 19.64 -8.28
C ARG A 292 6.52 18.29 -8.93
N MET A 293 5.68 17.89 -9.89
CA MET A 293 5.87 16.60 -10.59
C MET A 293 7.03 16.64 -11.56
N GLU A 294 7.23 17.74 -12.29
CA GLU A 294 8.43 17.96 -13.12
C GLU A 294 9.69 17.79 -12.27
N ARG A 295 9.74 18.42 -11.10
CA ARG A 295 10.86 18.27 -10.15
C ARG A 295 11.06 16.83 -9.66
N ALA A 296 9.99 16.14 -9.28
CA ALA A 296 10.09 14.74 -8.82
C ALA A 296 10.58 13.81 -9.93
N LEU A 297 10.11 14.01 -11.16
CA LEU A 297 10.53 13.25 -12.34
C LEU A 297 11.99 13.52 -12.71
N GLU A 298 12.46 14.75 -12.65
CA GLU A 298 13.87 15.10 -12.87
C GLU A 298 14.78 14.39 -11.86
N LEU A 299 14.43 14.43 -10.58
CA LEU A 299 15.17 13.72 -9.52
C LEU A 299 15.17 12.21 -9.74
N GLY A 300 14.01 11.65 -10.09
CA GLY A 300 13.85 10.22 -10.38
C GLY A 300 14.65 9.79 -11.61
N GLN A 301 14.65 10.58 -12.65
CA GLN A 301 15.41 10.32 -13.87
C GLN A 301 16.92 10.39 -13.63
N ARG A 302 17.39 11.42 -12.90
CA ARG A 302 18.79 11.53 -12.49
C ARG A 302 19.23 10.30 -11.68
N ALA A 303 18.43 9.90 -10.69
CA ALA A 303 18.74 8.72 -9.87
C ALA A 303 18.89 7.47 -10.76
N ARG A 304 17.91 7.19 -11.64
CA ARG A 304 17.98 6.04 -12.56
C ARG A 304 19.21 6.05 -13.44
N GLN A 305 19.51 7.18 -14.07
CA GLN A 305 20.65 7.31 -14.97
C GLN A 305 21.99 7.07 -14.27
N GLU A 306 22.16 7.55 -13.05
CA GLU A 306 23.40 7.37 -12.30
C GLU A 306 23.50 5.96 -11.72
N LEU A 307 22.42 5.42 -11.16
CA LEU A 307 22.40 4.05 -10.60
C LEU A 307 22.66 3.00 -11.69
N ALA A 308 22.12 3.17 -12.89
CA ALA A 308 22.36 2.25 -14.00
C ALA A 308 23.84 2.16 -14.45
N LYS A 309 24.69 3.10 -14.04
CA LYS A 309 26.15 3.08 -14.29
C LYS A 309 26.91 2.29 -13.23
N ILE A 310 26.28 2.00 -12.08
CA ILE A 310 26.93 1.31 -10.97
C ILE A 310 26.91 -0.18 -11.25
N LYS A 311 28.10 -0.79 -11.26
CA LYS A 311 28.25 -2.24 -11.54
C LYS A 311 27.48 -3.06 -10.50
N GLY A 312 26.66 -3.97 -10.97
CA GLY A 312 25.89 -4.91 -10.14
C GLY A 312 24.62 -4.32 -9.52
N ILE A 313 24.25 -3.10 -9.91
CA ILE A 313 22.95 -2.49 -9.57
C ILE A 313 22.07 -2.51 -10.82
N GLU A 314 20.94 -3.19 -10.74
CA GLU A 314 19.88 -3.12 -11.75
C GLU A 314 18.82 -2.10 -11.29
N VAL A 315 18.27 -1.34 -12.22
CA VAL A 315 17.22 -0.36 -11.95
C VAL A 315 16.03 -0.64 -12.85
N LEU A 316 14.83 -0.71 -12.25
CA LEU A 316 13.58 -0.89 -12.97
C LEU A 316 13.29 0.34 -13.83
N GLY A 317 13.06 0.11 -15.11
CA GLY A 317 12.68 1.14 -16.08
C GLY A 317 11.42 0.77 -16.85
N THR A 318 11.19 1.49 -17.95
CA THR A 318 9.99 1.32 -18.79
C THR A 318 9.99 0.02 -19.61
N GLU A 319 11.03 -0.82 -19.52
CA GLU A 319 11.11 -2.10 -20.21
C GLU A 319 10.03 -3.10 -19.74
N MET A 320 9.38 -2.86 -18.62
CA MET A 320 8.25 -3.67 -18.16
C MET A 320 6.91 -3.24 -18.74
N GLU A 321 6.81 -2.06 -19.35
CA GLU A 321 5.56 -1.63 -19.99
C GLU A 321 5.17 -2.61 -21.12
N GLY A 322 3.90 -2.99 -21.14
CA GLY A 322 3.37 -4.01 -22.06
C GLY A 322 3.69 -5.46 -21.68
N THR A 323 4.28 -5.69 -20.49
CA THR A 323 4.56 -7.04 -19.98
C THR A 323 4.01 -7.20 -18.56
N CYS A 324 3.75 -8.42 -18.13
CA CYS A 324 3.35 -8.75 -16.75
C CYS A 324 2.16 -7.88 -16.25
N GLY A 325 1.18 -7.59 -17.11
CA GLY A 325 0.01 -6.78 -16.78
C GLY A 325 0.32 -5.31 -16.51
N VAL A 326 1.53 -4.85 -16.81
CA VAL A 326 1.96 -3.47 -16.61
C VAL A 326 1.69 -2.65 -17.87
N TRP A 327 0.77 -1.70 -17.79
CA TRP A 327 0.48 -0.77 -18.87
C TRP A 327 1.48 0.40 -18.91
N LYS A 328 1.67 1.03 -17.72
CA LYS A 328 2.58 2.15 -17.53
C LYS A 328 3.28 2.06 -16.19
N ILE A 329 4.40 2.80 -16.07
CA ILE A 329 5.19 2.86 -14.83
C ILE A 329 5.22 4.30 -14.30
N ASP A 330 4.94 4.44 -13.01
CA ASP A 330 5.17 5.66 -12.26
C ASP A 330 6.68 5.86 -12.00
N LEU A 331 7.30 6.74 -12.76
CA LEU A 331 8.73 7.01 -12.67
C LEU A 331 9.16 7.78 -11.42
N THR A 332 8.25 8.18 -10.55
CA THR A 332 8.57 8.68 -9.20
C THR A 332 8.87 7.55 -8.21
N ARG A 333 8.54 6.30 -8.58
CA ARG A 333 8.95 5.08 -7.85
C ARG A 333 10.28 4.59 -8.39
N LEU A 334 11.33 4.68 -7.59
CA LEU A 334 12.66 4.16 -7.93
C LEU A 334 12.80 2.77 -7.32
N VAL A 335 12.84 1.76 -8.18
CA VAL A 335 13.04 0.35 -7.79
C VAL A 335 14.37 -0.12 -8.31
N PHE A 336 15.17 -0.75 -7.47
CA PHE A 336 16.48 -1.26 -7.84
C PHE A 336 16.84 -2.54 -7.08
N SER A 337 17.79 -3.31 -7.63
CA SER A 337 18.26 -4.56 -7.09
C SER A 337 19.79 -4.62 -7.10
N ALA A 338 20.38 -5.24 -6.07
CA ALA A 338 21.81 -5.54 -5.97
C ALA A 338 22.09 -7.06 -6.06
N ARG A 339 21.18 -7.81 -6.66
CA ARG A 339 21.31 -9.28 -6.77
C ARG A 339 22.56 -9.75 -7.50
N GLU A 340 23.04 -9.00 -8.48
CA GLU A 340 24.31 -9.32 -9.16
C GLU A 340 25.53 -9.23 -8.23
N LEU A 341 25.43 -8.47 -7.14
CA LEU A 341 26.40 -8.41 -6.07
C LEU A 341 26.19 -9.51 -5.02
N GLY A 342 25.14 -10.33 -5.16
CA GLY A 342 24.78 -11.36 -4.18
C GLY A 342 24.15 -10.81 -2.91
N ILE A 343 23.63 -9.60 -2.92
CA ILE A 343 23.01 -8.93 -1.76
C ILE A 343 21.48 -8.99 -1.94
N SER A 344 20.75 -9.40 -0.87
CA SER A 344 19.28 -9.33 -0.87
C SER A 344 18.79 -7.90 -0.74
N GLY A 345 17.55 -7.64 -1.17
CA GLY A 345 16.93 -6.35 -0.93
C GLY A 345 16.88 -5.99 0.57
N TYR A 346 16.60 -6.96 1.44
CA TYR A 346 16.62 -6.76 2.89
C TYR A 346 18.00 -6.34 3.42
N ASP A 347 19.06 -7.08 3.05
CA ASP A 347 20.42 -6.73 3.48
C ASP A 347 20.86 -5.37 2.90
N LEU A 348 20.47 -5.09 1.66
CA LEU A 348 20.75 -3.81 1.02
C LEU A 348 20.08 -2.66 1.76
N GLN A 349 18.80 -2.82 2.15
CA GLN A 349 18.06 -1.82 2.92
C GLN A 349 18.73 -1.53 4.27
N VAL A 350 19.14 -2.58 4.99
CA VAL A 350 19.84 -2.45 6.27
C VAL A 350 21.16 -1.70 6.08
N ARG A 351 21.96 -2.08 5.09
CA ARG A 351 23.25 -1.41 4.81
C ARG A 351 23.08 0.05 4.39
N LEU A 352 22.10 0.35 3.55
CA LEU A 352 21.78 1.72 3.15
C LEU A 352 21.49 2.60 4.36
N TYR A 353 20.76 2.08 5.34
CA TYR A 353 20.45 2.85 6.54
C TYR A 353 21.62 2.92 7.53
N GLU A 354 22.24 1.79 7.88
CA GLU A 354 23.26 1.73 8.92
C GLU A 354 24.57 2.39 8.51
N GLU A 355 25.02 2.16 7.26
CA GLU A 355 26.32 2.65 6.78
C GLU A 355 26.22 4.07 6.20
N TYR A 356 25.08 4.43 5.57
CA TYR A 356 24.97 5.66 4.78
C TYR A 356 23.84 6.60 5.20
N ARG A 357 23.01 6.22 6.15
CA ARG A 357 21.83 6.98 6.59
C ARG A 357 20.88 7.28 5.42
N VAL A 358 20.63 6.30 4.58
CA VAL A 358 19.64 6.33 3.53
C VAL A 358 18.45 5.46 3.92
N SER A 359 17.30 6.07 4.17
CA SER A 359 16.06 5.39 4.56
C SER A 359 15.17 5.16 3.35
N THR A 360 15.01 3.91 2.94
CA THR A 360 14.19 3.49 1.80
C THR A 360 12.78 3.12 2.22
N GLU A 361 11.82 3.09 1.31
CA GLU A 361 10.41 2.83 1.63
C GLU A 361 10.17 1.37 1.99
N LEU A 362 10.64 0.47 1.17
CA LEU A 362 10.36 -0.96 1.27
C LEU A 362 11.53 -1.74 0.67
N ALA A 363 11.76 -2.93 1.17
CA ALA A 363 12.58 -3.93 0.50
C ALA A 363 11.84 -5.27 0.50
N ASP A 364 11.96 -6.01 -0.57
CA ASP A 364 11.66 -7.44 -0.63
C ASP A 364 12.98 -8.23 -0.76
N GLU A 365 12.91 -9.51 -1.04
CA GLU A 365 14.11 -10.34 -1.14
C GLU A 365 15.07 -9.89 -2.24
N GLU A 366 14.55 -9.35 -3.34
CA GLU A 366 15.33 -8.98 -4.52
C GLU A 366 15.49 -7.47 -4.69
N ASN A 367 14.50 -6.69 -4.27
CA ASN A 367 14.33 -5.31 -4.67
C ASN A 367 14.29 -4.36 -3.47
N VAL A 368 14.71 -3.13 -3.70
CA VAL A 368 14.53 -2.00 -2.80
C VAL A 368 13.71 -0.93 -3.52
N VAL A 369 12.75 -0.34 -2.83
CA VAL A 369 11.87 0.71 -3.33
C VAL A 369 12.13 2.02 -2.62
N CYS A 370 12.32 3.08 -3.40
CA CYS A 370 12.33 4.45 -2.93
C CYS A 370 11.17 5.23 -3.54
N VAL A 371 10.51 6.04 -2.72
CA VAL A 371 9.52 7.02 -3.18
C VAL A 371 10.21 8.36 -3.37
N ILE A 372 10.17 8.91 -4.56
CA ILE A 372 10.72 10.23 -4.86
C ILE A 372 9.57 11.23 -4.96
N THR A 373 9.69 12.35 -4.26
CA THR A 373 8.75 13.47 -4.34
C THR A 373 9.50 14.77 -4.64
N TRP A 374 8.80 15.84 -4.96
CA TRP A 374 9.43 17.17 -5.13
C TRP A 374 10.15 17.67 -3.87
N ALA A 375 9.79 17.13 -2.71
CA ALA A 375 10.37 17.51 -1.42
C ALA A 375 11.73 16.85 -1.15
N ASN A 376 12.18 15.92 -2.01
CA ASN A 376 13.55 15.44 -1.98
C ASN A 376 14.50 16.52 -2.51
N SER A 377 15.71 16.57 -1.94
CA SER A 377 16.78 17.44 -2.41
C SER A 377 17.72 16.70 -3.38
N GLU A 378 18.55 17.47 -4.11
CA GLU A 378 19.65 16.91 -4.91
C GLU A 378 20.65 16.16 -4.04
N GLU A 379 20.83 16.59 -2.79
CA GLU A 379 21.70 15.94 -1.82
C GLU A 379 21.18 14.57 -1.41
N ASP A 380 19.84 14.43 -1.22
CA ASP A 380 19.22 13.12 -0.94
C ASP A 380 19.55 12.11 -2.07
N ILE A 381 19.41 12.54 -3.32
CA ILE A 381 19.71 11.71 -4.51
C ILE A 381 21.20 11.38 -4.59
N THR A 382 22.07 12.37 -4.37
CA THR A 382 23.52 12.18 -4.40
C THR A 382 23.94 11.17 -3.31
N ARG A 383 23.41 11.29 -2.09
CA ARG A 383 23.69 10.35 -0.99
C ARG A 383 23.27 8.92 -1.32
N LEU A 384 22.12 8.74 -1.98
CA LEU A 384 21.68 7.41 -2.43
C LEU A 384 22.67 6.82 -3.47
N ILE A 385 23.08 7.64 -4.46
CA ILE A 385 24.03 7.23 -5.49
C ILE A 385 25.38 6.83 -4.87
N ASP A 386 25.93 7.67 -4.01
CA ASP A 386 27.22 7.44 -3.34
C ASP A 386 27.16 6.18 -2.46
N ALA A 387 26.06 5.97 -1.75
CA ALA A 387 25.83 4.79 -0.94
C ALA A 387 25.90 3.49 -1.77
N LEU A 388 25.16 3.44 -2.89
CA LEU A 388 25.13 2.27 -3.76
C LEU A 388 26.48 2.06 -4.48
N ALA A 389 27.17 3.13 -4.87
CA ALA A 389 28.53 3.06 -5.44
C ALA A 389 29.53 2.50 -4.41
N GLY A 390 29.46 2.95 -3.15
CA GLY A 390 30.27 2.47 -2.05
C GLY A 390 30.04 0.98 -1.75
N ILE A 391 28.78 0.55 -1.69
CA ILE A 391 28.39 -0.84 -1.51
C ILE A 391 28.90 -1.70 -2.66
N SER A 392 28.69 -1.28 -3.92
CA SER A 392 29.18 -1.99 -5.10
C SER A 392 30.71 -2.15 -5.08
N ALA A 393 31.44 -1.09 -4.74
CA ALA A 393 32.91 -1.14 -4.64
C ALA A 393 33.38 -2.10 -3.55
N ALA A 394 32.71 -2.11 -2.39
CA ALA A 394 33.05 -2.99 -1.27
C ALA A 394 32.79 -4.48 -1.58
N GLU A 395 31.87 -4.80 -2.47
CA GLU A 395 31.59 -6.18 -2.91
C GLU A 395 32.39 -6.61 -4.16
N SER A 396 33.02 -5.66 -4.85
CA SER A 396 33.81 -5.97 -6.03
C SER A 396 35.00 -6.89 -5.69
N GLY A 397 35.04 -8.06 -6.31
CA GLY A 397 36.11 -9.06 -6.10
C GLY A 397 35.82 -10.07 -4.98
N LYS A 398 34.74 -9.98 -4.26
CA LYS A 398 34.28 -11.03 -3.35
C LYS A 398 33.62 -12.13 -4.18
N THR A 399 34.02 -13.39 -3.93
CA THR A 399 33.27 -14.54 -4.48
C THR A 399 31.96 -14.61 -3.69
N THR A 400 30.87 -14.15 -4.28
CA THR A 400 29.57 -14.22 -3.63
C THR A 400 29.19 -15.69 -3.47
N GLY A 401 29.18 -16.18 -2.24
CA GLY A 401 28.74 -17.55 -1.91
C GLY A 401 27.22 -17.76 -2.06
N ARG A 402 26.50 -16.72 -2.46
CA ARG A 402 25.06 -16.82 -2.73
C ARG A 402 24.91 -17.53 -4.07
N THR A 403 24.48 -18.77 -4.02
CA THR A 403 23.98 -19.52 -5.20
C THR A 403 22.99 -18.65 -5.94
N LYS A 404 23.11 -18.63 -7.28
CA LYS A 404 22.14 -17.95 -8.18
C LYS A 404 20.76 -18.03 -7.59
N PHE A 405 20.11 -16.85 -7.46
CA PHE A 405 18.70 -16.78 -7.09
C PHE A 405 17.95 -17.85 -7.88
N THR A 406 17.51 -18.89 -7.23
CA THR A 406 16.71 -19.91 -7.84
C THR A 406 15.40 -19.25 -8.25
N GLU A 407 15.05 -19.34 -9.55
CA GLU A 407 13.69 -18.98 -9.97
C GLU A 407 12.74 -19.60 -8.96
N LYS A 408 12.01 -18.78 -8.22
CA LYS A 408 11.04 -19.29 -7.25
C LYS A 408 9.99 -20.07 -8.02
N GLN A 409 10.16 -21.38 -8.10
CA GLN A 409 9.18 -22.32 -8.69
C GLN A 409 7.84 -22.35 -7.91
N TRP A 410 7.73 -21.49 -6.88
CA TRP A 410 6.73 -21.48 -5.84
C TRP A 410 5.55 -20.58 -6.12
N LEU A 411 5.50 -20.00 -7.29
CA LEU A 411 4.36 -19.14 -7.64
C LEU A 411 3.07 -19.93 -7.59
N PHE A 412 2.09 -19.33 -6.97
CA PHE A 412 0.72 -19.81 -6.98
C PHE A 412 0.35 -20.30 -8.39
N ARG A 413 0.29 -21.58 -8.60
CA ARG A 413 -0.21 -22.16 -9.86
C ARG A 413 -1.72 -22.09 -9.92
N SER A 414 -2.37 -22.01 -8.77
CA SER A 414 -3.82 -21.90 -8.61
C SER A 414 -4.18 -21.19 -7.32
N LEU A 415 -5.27 -20.44 -7.34
CA LEU A 415 -5.84 -19.85 -6.12
C LEU A 415 -6.32 -20.98 -5.18
N PRO A 416 -6.19 -20.81 -3.84
CA PRO A 416 -6.78 -21.73 -2.88
C PRO A 416 -8.30 -21.84 -3.08
N GLU A 417 -8.85 -23.01 -2.78
CA GLU A 417 -10.28 -23.23 -2.78
C GLU A 417 -10.94 -22.37 -1.69
N MET A 418 -11.83 -21.46 -2.06
CA MET A 418 -12.66 -20.72 -1.12
C MET A 418 -13.86 -21.59 -0.73
N VAL A 419 -13.89 -22.07 0.51
CA VAL A 419 -14.94 -22.92 1.06
C VAL A 419 -16.01 -22.11 1.78
N LYS A 420 -15.59 -21.03 2.44
CA LYS A 420 -16.46 -20.06 3.12
C LYS A 420 -16.05 -18.66 2.68
N THR A 421 -17.00 -17.73 2.70
CA THR A 421 -16.67 -16.31 2.47
C THR A 421 -15.79 -15.78 3.62
N PRO A 422 -15.00 -14.70 3.38
CA PRO A 422 -14.20 -14.09 4.43
C PRO A 422 -15.01 -13.71 5.68
N ARG A 423 -16.25 -13.25 5.52
CA ARG A 423 -17.16 -12.92 6.62
C ARG A 423 -17.58 -14.17 7.42
N GLU A 424 -18.02 -15.21 6.74
CA GLU A 424 -18.37 -16.48 7.42
C GLU A 424 -17.21 -17.04 8.22
N ALA A 425 -16.00 -17.04 7.63
CA ALA A 425 -14.79 -17.48 8.29
C ALA A 425 -14.39 -16.61 9.49
N TYR A 426 -14.55 -15.30 9.37
CA TYR A 426 -14.19 -14.37 10.44
C TYR A 426 -15.03 -14.57 11.70
N PHE A 427 -16.33 -14.86 11.55
CA PHE A 427 -17.27 -15.03 12.66
C PHE A 427 -17.44 -16.50 13.11
N ALA A 428 -16.85 -17.46 12.40
CA ALA A 428 -16.91 -18.88 12.82
C ALA A 428 -16.03 -19.15 14.05
N GLU A 429 -16.32 -20.25 14.76
CA GLU A 429 -15.43 -20.74 15.82
C GLU A 429 -14.09 -21.19 15.25
N LYS A 430 -13.02 -20.86 15.96
CA LYS A 430 -11.63 -21.11 15.55
C LYS A 430 -10.96 -22.03 16.54
N GLU A 431 -10.01 -22.82 16.05
CA GLU A 431 -9.08 -23.59 16.88
C GLU A 431 -7.65 -23.45 16.36
N ALA A 432 -6.68 -23.57 17.27
CA ALA A 432 -5.28 -23.59 16.92
C ALA A 432 -4.85 -25.04 16.63
N VAL A 433 -4.20 -25.25 15.49
CA VAL A 433 -3.64 -26.55 15.12
C VAL A 433 -2.14 -26.40 14.84
N PRO A 434 -1.32 -27.43 15.12
CA PRO A 434 0.05 -27.43 14.68
C PRO A 434 0.15 -27.18 13.17
N PHE A 435 1.16 -26.44 12.70
CA PHE A 435 1.34 -26.13 11.29
C PHE A 435 1.27 -27.38 10.38
N ALA A 436 1.84 -28.50 10.83
CA ALA A 436 1.86 -29.75 10.07
C ALA A 436 0.47 -30.43 9.94
N GLU A 437 -0.51 -30.05 10.74
CA GLU A 437 -1.87 -30.60 10.78
C GLU A 437 -2.88 -29.69 10.07
N ALA A 438 -2.44 -28.58 9.49
CA ALA A 438 -3.31 -27.62 8.83
C ALA A 438 -3.74 -28.05 7.41
N GLU A 439 -3.10 -29.04 6.79
CA GLU A 439 -3.47 -29.53 5.46
C GLU A 439 -4.95 -29.94 5.41
N GLY A 440 -5.69 -29.42 4.42
CA GLY A 440 -7.12 -29.68 4.25
C GLY A 440 -8.04 -28.86 5.14
N ARG A 441 -7.53 -28.21 6.17
CA ARG A 441 -8.30 -27.35 7.08
C ARG A 441 -8.62 -26.00 6.41
N ILE A 442 -9.65 -25.34 6.90
CA ILE A 442 -10.07 -24.02 6.41
C ILE A 442 -9.41 -22.93 7.24
N ALA A 443 -8.75 -21.99 6.59
CA ALA A 443 -8.07 -20.89 7.26
C ALA A 443 -9.06 -19.96 7.98
N ALA A 444 -8.75 -19.62 9.22
CA ALA A 444 -9.48 -18.63 10.00
C ALA A 444 -8.82 -17.25 9.98
N GLU A 445 -7.60 -17.16 9.49
CA GLU A 445 -6.77 -15.97 9.44
C GLU A 445 -6.11 -15.83 8.07
N MET A 446 -5.83 -14.58 7.71
CA MET A 446 -5.00 -14.27 6.55
C MET A 446 -3.53 -14.58 6.90
N ALA A 447 -2.78 -15.11 5.95
CA ALA A 447 -1.33 -15.18 6.05
C ALA A 447 -0.69 -14.58 4.81
N ALA A 448 0.08 -13.51 5.01
CA ALA A 448 0.77 -12.78 3.94
C ALA A 448 2.25 -12.62 4.30
N PRO A 449 3.20 -13.09 3.48
CA PRO A 449 4.61 -12.76 3.64
C PRO A 449 4.79 -11.25 3.45
N TYR A 450 5.54 -10.62 4.33
CA TYR A 450 5.74 -9.16 4.29
C TYR A 450 7.23 -8.80 4.31
N PRO A 451 7.64 -7.88 3.47
CA PRO A 451 6.94 -7.26 2.33
C PRO A 451 6.72 -8.21 1.13
N PRO A 452 5.82 -7.94 0.19
CA PRO A 452 4.94 -6.77 0.10
C PRO A 452 3.58 -6.94 0.80
N GLY A 453 3.29 -8.07 1.43
CA GLY A 453 2.05 -8.30 2.16
C GLY A 453 0.89 -8.84 1.30
N ILE A 454 1.20 -9.57 0.24
CA ILE A 454 0.20 -10.24 -0.61
C ILE A 454 -0.24 -11.54 0.06
N PRO A 455 -1.54 -11.72 0.36
CA PRO A 455 -2.01 -12.91 1.05
C PRO A 455 -1.77 -14.20 0.25
N LEU A 456 -1.05 -15.14 0.83
CA LEU A 456 -0.96 -16.51 0.34
C LEU A 456 -2.29 -17.23 0.58
N ILE A 457 -2.91 -16.99 1.72
CA ILE A 457 -4.20 -17.54 2.08
C ILE A 457 -5.06 -16.46 2.76
N CYS A 458 -6.36 -16.49 2.48
CA CYS A 458 -7.37 -15.65 3.12
C CYS A 458 -8.30 -16.47 4.01
N PRO A 459 -8.97 -15.85 4.99
CA PRO A 459 -9.99 -16.52 5.78
C PRO A 459 -11.05 -17.15 4.88
N GLY A 460 -11.40 -18.39 5.17
CA GLY A 460 -12.38 -19.18 4.41
C GLY A 460 -11.80 -20.04 3.30
N GLU A 461 -10.52 -19.91 3.02
CA GLU A 461 -9.82 -20.74 2.04
C GLU A 461 -9.22 -22.00 2.69
N ARG A 462 -9.09 -23.05 1.91
CA ARG A 462 -8.53 -24.33 2.33
C ARG A 462 -7.01 -24.34 2.20
N TYR A 463 -6.31 -24.74 3.24
CA TYR A 463 -4.88 -25.00 3.19
C TYR A 463 -4.58 -26.21 2.30
N SER A 464 -3.86 -26.02 1.22
CA SER A 464 -3.29 -27.12 0.44
C SER A 464 -1.87 -27.43 0.92
N ARG A 465 -1.41 -28.63 0.62
CA ARG A 465 -0.04 -29.04 0.88
C ARG A 465 0.98 -28.09 0.24
N GLU A 466 0.74 -27.74 -1.02
CA GLU A 466 1.60 -26.80 -1.76
C GLU A 466 1.68 -25.44 -1.08
N MET A 467 0.55 -24.94 -0.55
CA MET A 467 0.50 -23.68 0.18
C MET A 467 1.33 -23.74 1.47
N LEU A 468 1.19 -24.80 2.25
CA LEU A 468 1.97 -24.97 3.48
C LEU A 468 3.48 -25.12 3.19
N GLU A 469 3.85 -25.82 2.13
CA GLU A 469 5.24 -25.91 1.68
C GLU A 469 5.78 -24.53 1.31
N LEU A 470 5.00 -23.71 0.58
CA LEU A 470 5.36 -22.35 0.21
C LEU A 470 5.52 -21.44 1.44
N MET A 471 4.59 -21.49 2.39
CA MET A 471 4.69 -20.73 3.66
C MET A 471 5.95 -21.10 4.46
N ARG A 472 6.27 -22.41 4.50
CA ARG A 472 7.48 -22.89 5.17
C ARG A 472 8.75 -22.36 4.49
N GLN A 473 8.75 -22.30 3.17
CA GLN A 473 9.88 -21.78 2.41
C GLN A 473 10.09 -20.29 2.69
N TYR A 474 9.04 -19.46 2.57
CA TYR A 474 9.13 -18.03 2.88
C TYR A 474 9.67 -17.78 4.30
N LYS A 475 9.25 -18.61 5.27
CA LYS A 475 9.77 -18.52 6.64
C LYS A 475 11.24 -18.89 6.72
N ALA A 476 11.68 -19.95 6.02
CA ALA A 476 13.08 -20.37 5.96
C ALA A 476 13.97 -19.30 5.29
N ASP A 477 13.42 -18.55 4.34
CA ASP A 477 14.06 -17.40 3.68
C ASP A 477 14.08 -16.13 4.56
N GLY A 478 13.53 -16.19 5.78
CA GLY A 478 13.54 -15.09 6.74
C GLY A 478 12.41 -14.07 6.57
N CYS A 479 11.39 -14.37 5.74
CA CYS A 479 10.23 -13.50 5.61
C CYS A 479 9.37 -13.51 6.89
N GLU A 480 8.95 -12.33 7.32
CA GLU A 480 7.92 -12.18 8.34
C GLU A 480 6.54 -12.42 7.74
N PHE A 481 5.61 -12.88 8.55
CA PHE A 481 4.21 -13.04 8.13
C PHE A 481 3.31 -12.06 8.87
N HIS A 482 2.49 -11.35 8.10
CA HIS A 482 1.42 -10.52 8.63
C HIS A 482 0.08 -11.25 8.52
N GLY A 483 -0.74 -11.11 9.56
CA GLY A 483 -2.08 -11.68 9.63
C GLY A 483 -2.23 -12.83 10.62
N PRO A 484 -1.31 -13.82 10.65
CA PRO A 484 -1.41 -14.89 11.63
C PRO A 484 -1.25 -14.38 13.08
N SER A 485 -2.05 -14.90 14.00
CA SER A 485 -1.90 -14.62 15.43
C SER A 485 -0.59 -15.14 15.98
N ASP A 486 -0.08 -16.26 15.45
CA ASP A 486 1.27 -16.76 15.71
C ASP A 486 2.22 -16.40 14.55
N ALA A 487 3.00 -15.35 14.72
CA ALA A 487 4.01 -14.92 13.74
C ALA A 487 5.12 -15.97 13.53
N SER A 488 5.29 -16.92 14.48
CA SER A 488 6.24 -18.01 14.33
C SER A 488 5.77 -19.11 13.38
N LEU A 489 4.48 -19.13 13.03
CA LEU A 489 3.83 -20.17 12.24
C LEU A 489 4.01 -21.60 12.83
N GLU A 490 4.23 -21.73 14.13
CA GLU A 490 4.24 -23.06 14.76
C GLU A 490 2.83 -23.63 14.85
N VAL A 491 1.85 -22.73 15.07
CA VAL A 491 0.43 -23.03 14.99
C VAL A 491 -0.27 -22.15 13.97
N LEU A 492 -1.33 -22.68 13.36
CA LEU A 492 -2.24 -21.93 12.50
C LEU A 492 -3.64 -21.97 13.08
N TYR A 493 -4.36 -20.85 12.98
CA TYR A 493 -5.76 -20.82 13.34
C TYR A 493 -6.61 -21.24 12.15
N VAL A 494 -7.42 -22.25 12.37
CA VAL A 494 -8.34 -22.83 11.39
C VAL A 494 -9.76 -22.79 11.90
N LEU A 495 -10.74 -22.93 11.01
CA LEU A 495 -12.12 -23.08 11.44
C LEU A 495 -12.29 -24.42 12.13
N LYS A 496 -13.02 -24.40 13.24
CA LYS A 496 -13.35 -25.62 13.95
C LYS A 496 -14.26 -26.50 13.09
N GLU A 497 -13.95 -27.77 12.98
CA GLU A 497 -14.82 -28.74 12.32
C GLU A 497 -16.07 -29.00 13.17
N GLU A 498 -17.26 -29.04 12.54
CA GLU A 498 -18.53 -29.34 13.19
C GLU A 498 -18.65 -30.82 13.57
#